data_0db004d3bc8a3ab6ac60293f40dc4bf3
#
_entry.id   0db004d3bc8a3ab6ac60293f40dc4bf3
#
_cell.length_a   1.000
_cell.length_b   1.000
_cell.length_c   1.000
_cell.angle_alpha   90.00
_cell.angle_beta   90.00
_cell.angle_gamma   90.00
#
_symmetry.space_group_name_H-M   'P 1'
#
loop_
_entity.id
_entity.type
_entity.pdbx_description
1 polymer ?
#
loop_
_entity_poly.entity_id
_entity_poly.type
_entity_poly.pdbx_seq_one_letter_code
_entity_poly.pdbx_strand_id
1 'polypeptide(L)'
;KEDSPTYIIDEDGNILPNGQQGEIIVSGPAVSKGYMNNPEKTAEAFFEFNGLPAYHTGDVGTMTDEGLLLYGGRMDFQIKFNGFRIELEDVSQNLNKSKYIDSAVAVPRYNKYHKVQNLLAYVILKDGVREQFEREIDITKAIKADLEDIMMSYMMPTKFLYRESLPLTPNGKIDIKGLISEVNNR
;
A
#
# COMPACT_ATOMS: atom_id res chain seq x y z
N LYS A 1 -20.98 18.59 8.94
CA LYS A 1 -20.85 19.95 8.38
C LYS A 1 -21.29 19.86 6.92
N GLU A 2 -22.26 20.70 6.53
CA GLU A 2 -22.95 20.63 5.24
C GLU A 2 -22.07 20.95 4.02
N ASP A 3 -20.83 21.44 4.21
CA ASP A 3 -20.04 22.01 3.11
C ASP A 3 -19.15 21.01 2.36
N SER A 4 -18.97 19.79 2.86
CA SER A 4 -18.15 18.75 2.21
C SER A 4 -18.55 17.37 2.71
N PRO A 5 -19.66 16.83 2.21
CA PRO A 5 -20.11 15.49 2.55
C PRO A 5 -19.09 14.43 2.12
N THR A 6 -19.05 13.35 2.88
CA THR A 6 -18.24 12.17 2.63
C THR A 6 -19.17 11.05 2.18
N TYR A 7 -18.77 10.30 1.15
CA TYR A 7 -19.50 9.16 0.62
C TYR A 7 -18.60 7.92 0.59
N ILE A 8 -19.22 6.76 0.59
CA ILE A 8 -18.58 5.49 0.33
C ILE A 8 -19.04 5.01 -1.05
N ILE A 9 -18.10 4.76 -1.95
CA ILE A 9 -18.41 4.34 -3.33
C ILE A 9 -17.74 3.01 -3.67
N ASP A 10 -18.33 2.32 -4.67
CA ASP A 10 -17.74 1.14 -5.29
C ASP A 10 -16.74 1.53 -6.41
N GLU A 11 -16.18 0.52 -7.11
CA GLU A 11 -15.23 0.72 -8.22
C GLU A 11 -15.88 1.39 -9.44
N ASP A 12 -17.21 1.33 -9.57
CA ASP A 12 -17.99 1.96 -10.65
C ASP A 12 -18.44 3.39 -10.29
N GLY A 13 -18.13 3.88 -9.09
CA GLY A 13 -18.48 5.21 -8.60
C GLY A 13 -19.89 5.31 -8.01
N ASN A 14 -20.60 4.20 -7.77
CA ASN A 14 -21.92 4.21 -7.16
C ASN A 14 -21.82 4.32 -5.64
N ILE A 15 -22.74 5.08 -5.01
CA ILE A 15 -22.82 5.17 -3.56
C ILE A 15 -23.22 3.81 -2.99
N LEU A 16 -22.42 3.30 -2.05
CA LEU A 16 -22.72 2.07 -1.35
C LEU A 16 -23.70 2.31 -0.19
N PRO A 17 -24.60 1.36 0.08
CA PRO A 17 -25.43 1.36 1.28
C PRO A 17 -24.60 1.35 2.56
N ASN A 18 -25.16 1.89 3.64
CA ASN A 18 -24.57 1.79 4.97
C ASN A 18 -24.23 0.35 5.33
N GLY A 19 -23.11 0.15 6.04
CA GLY A 19 -22.59 -1.17 6.41
C GLY A 19 -21.71 -1.82 5.32
N GLN A 20 -21.70 -1.32 4.09
CA GLN A 20 -20.81 -1.81 3.04
C GLN A 20 -19.51 -1.03 3.00
N GLN A 21 -18.42 -1.74 2.70
CA GLN A 21 -17.08 -1.19 2.60
C GLN A 21 -16.77 -0.76 1.15
N GLY A 22 -16.22 0.44 0.99
CA GLY A 22 -15.78 0.95 -0.29
C GLY A 22 -14.78 2.08 -0.14
N GLU A 23 -14.51 2.82 -1.23
CA GLU A 23 -13.64 3.99 -1.17
C GLU A 23 -14.36 5.17 -0.50
N ILE A 24 -13.63 5.86 0.36
CA ILE A 24 -14.05 7.14 0.93
C ILE A 24 -13.77 8.24 -0.09
N ILE A 25 -14.80 8.96 -0.51
CA ILE A 25 -14.64 10.19 -1.28
C ILE A 25 -15.15 11.38 -0.49
N VAL A 26 -14.58 12.56 -0.76
CA VAL A 26 -15.07 13.84 -0.26
C VAL A 26 -15.58 14.65 -1.44
N SER A 27 -16.80 15.20 -1.36
CA SER A 27 -17.36 16.04 -2.41
C SER A 27 -17.80 17.37 -1.83
N GLY A 28 -17.78 18.44 -2.64
CA GLY A 28 -18.30 19.73 -2.27
C GLY A 28 -17.37 20.91 -2.59
N PRO A 29 -17.80 22.14 -2.28
CA PRO A 29 -17.09 23.38 -2.66
C PRO A 29 -15.74 23.56 -1.98
N ALA A 30 -15.47 22.85 -0.87
CA ALA A 30 -14.19 22.90 -0.17
C ALA A 30 -13.11 21.98 -0.78
N VAL A 31 -13.47 21.16 -1.78
CA VAL A 31 -12.50 20.31 -2.49
C VAL A 31 -11.57 21.19 -3.32
N SER A 32 -10.27 20.93 -3.21
CA SER A 32 -9.24 21.63 -3.96
C SER A 32 -9.43 21.48 -5.48
N LYS A 33 -8.84 22.41 -6.25
CA LYS A 33 -8.85 22.35 -7.72
C LYS A 33 -7.85 21.35 -8.30
N GLY A 34 -6.99 20.76 -7.48
CA GLY A 34 -5.97 19.81 -7.92
C GLY A 34 -4.58 20.03 -7.29
N TYR A 35 -3.62 19.29 -7.79
CA TYR A 35 -2.22 19.39 -7.39
C TYR A 35 -1.48 20.42 -8.26
N MET A 36 -0.67 21.25 -7.62
CA MET A 36 0.12 22.27 -8.31
C MET A 36 1.13 21.60 -9.26
N ASN A 37 1.14 22.05 -10.52
CA ASN A 37 2.04 21.55 -11.56
C ASN A 37 2.02 20.03 -11.79
N ASN A 38 0.90 19.36 -11.46
CA ASN A 38 0.74 17.94 -11.69
C ASN A 38 -0.66 17.62 -12.25
N PRO A 39 -0.89 17.86 -13.55
CA PRO A 39 -2.19 17.64 -14.18
C PRO A 39 -2.59 16.15 -14.23
N GLU A 40 -1.63 15.24 -14.39
CA GLU A 40 -1.88 13.80 -14.42
C GLU A 40 -2.46 13.31 -13.08
N LYS A 41 -1.76 13.56 -11.97
CA LYS A 41 -2.29 13.23 -10.64
C LYS A 41 -3.56 13.97 -10.28
N THR A 42 -3.76 15.18 -10.83
CA THR A 42 -5.01 15.91 -10.64
C THR A 42 -6.17 15.18 -11.31
N ALA A 43 -5.99 14.73 -12.55
CA ALA A 43 -7.02 14.00 -13.28
C ALA A 43 -7.35 12.63 -12.65
N GLU A 44 -6.38 11.99 -12.01
CA GLU A 44 -6.58 10.73 -11.29
C GLU A 44 -7.36 10.90 -9.98
N ALA A 45 -7.10 11.99 -9.24
CA ALA A 45 -7.59 12.14 -7.87
C ALA A 45 -8.82 13.05 -7.74
N PHE A 46 -9.02 13.98 -8.69
CA PHE A 46 -10.11 14.95 -8.64
C PHE A 46 -11.07 14.72 -9.80
N PHE A 47 -12.36 14.70 -9.50
CA PHE A 47 -13.42 14.42 -10.46
C PHE A 47 -14.69 15.20 -10.11
N GLU A 48 -15.74 15.02 -10.89
CA GLU A 48 -17.06 15.56 -10.61
C GLU A 48 -17.97 14.44 -10.10
N PHE A 49 -18.62 14.68 -8.97
CA PHE A 49 -19.56 13.76 -8.33
C PHE A 49 -20.86 14.51 -8.02
N ASN A 50 -21.97 14.08 -8.64
CA ASN A 50 -23.29 14.71 -8.50
C ASN A 50 -23.28 16.24 -8.78
N GLY A 51 -22.50 16.69 -9.77
CA GLY A 51 -22.40 18.10 -10.14
C GLY A 51 -21.51 18.95 -9.22
N LEU A 52 -20.77 18.34 -8.31
CA LEU A 52 -19.86 19.01 -7.39
C LEU A 52 -18.43 18.46 -7.53
N PRO A 53 -17.40 19.29 -7.26
CA PRO A 53 -16.05 18.82 -7.18
C PRO A 53 -15.91 17.72 -6.14
N ALA A 54 -15.17 16.67 -6.46
CA ALA A 54 -14.92 15.53 -5.59
C ALA A 54 -13.45 15.09 -5.63
N TYR A 55 -13.05 14.37 -4.59
CA TYR A 55 -11.70 13.89 -4.41
C TYR A 55 -11.69 12.43 -3.97
N HIS A 56 -10.97 11.59 -4.73
CA HIS A 56 -10.62 10.23 -4.35
C HIS A 56 -9.59 10.27 -3.23
N THR A 57 -9.95 9.80 -2.03
CA THR A 57 -9.02 9.82 -0.89
C THR A 57 -8.00 8.69 -0.95
N GLY A 58 -8.33 7.61 -1.66
CA GLY A 58 -7.61 6.34 -1.62
C GLY A 58 -7.74 5.61 -0.28
N ASP A 59 -8.62 6.08 0.59
CA ASP A 59 -8.93 5.45 1.87
C ASP A 59 -10.15 4.55 1.74
N VAL A 60 -10.16 3.44 2.45
CA VAL A 60 -11.29 2.51 2.56
C VAL A 60 -12.09 2.84 3.81
N GLY A 61 -13.41 2.80 3.72
CA GLY A 61 -14.28 3.00 4.87
C GLY A 61 -15.64 2.37 4.73
N THR A 62 -16.41 2.48 5.81
CA THR A 62 -17.81 2.03 5.90
C THR A 62 -18.59 3.09 6.62
N MET A 63 -19.74 3.47 6.08
CA MET A 63 -20.69 4.37 6.76
C MET A 63 -21.65 3.51 7.60
N THR A 64 -21.80 3.82 8.89
CA THR A 64 -22.81 3.13 9.72
C THR A 64 -24.20 3.74 9.56
N ASP A 65 -25.23 3.05 10.02
CA ASP A 65 -26.61 3.57 9.99
C ASP A 65 -26.78 4.83 10.84
N GLU A 66 -25.92 5.02 11.85
CA GLU A 66 -25.89 6.22 12.70
C GLU A 66 -25.11 7.37 12.06
N GLY A 67 -24.58 7.19 10.84
CA GLY A 67 -23.79 8.19 10.13
C GLY A 67 -22.34 8.34 10.62
N LEU A 68 -21.79 7.31 11.28
CA LEU A 68 -20.38 7.27 11.67
C LEU A 68 -19.55 6.68 10.53
N LEU A 69 -18.45 7.35 10.20
CA LEU A 69 -17.46 6.84 9.25
C LEU A 69 -16.44 5.98 9.98
N LEU A 70 -16.41 4.69 9.65
CA LEU A 70 -15.43 3.74 10.12
C LEU A 70 -14.30 3.64 9.08
N TYR A 71 -13.08 3.98 9.48
CA TYR A 71 -11.90 3.91 8.63
C TYR A 71 -11.39 2.47 8.54
N GLY A 72 -11.21 1.97 7.32
CA GLY A 72 -10.80 0.59 7.00
C GLY A 72 -9.35 0.44 6.49
N GLY A 73 -8.59 1.54 6.41
CA GLY A 73 -7.22 1.55 5.88
C GLY A 73 -7.07 2.24 4.53
N ARG A 74 -5.98 1.94 3.80
CA ARG A 74 -5.69 2.49 2.47
C ARG A 74 -5.97 1.48 1.38
N MET A 75 -6.42 1.97 0.20
CA MET A 75 -6.53 1.16 -1.02
C MET A 75 -5.17 0.89 -1.65
N ASP A 76 -4.27 1.86 -1.61
CA ASP A 76 -2.99 1.92 -2.32
C ASP A 76 -1.78 1.42 -1.51
N PHE A 77 -2.01 0.72 -0.39
CA PHE A 77 -0.94 0.21 0.48
C PHE A 77 0.08 1.27 0.94
N GLN A 78 -0.29 2.55 0.91
CA GLN A 78 0.53 3.63 1.42
C GLN A 78 0.57 3.59 2.95
N ILE A 79 1.74 3.80 3.52
CA ILE A 79 1.94 3.78 4.97
C ILE A 79 2.67 5.04 5.46
N LYS A 80 2.49 5.34 6.75
CA LYS A 80 3.33 6.29 7.48
C LYS A 80 4.28 5.51 8.37
N PHE A 81 5.58 5.63 8.12
CA PHE A 81 6.62 4.95 8.88
C PHE A 81 7.77 5.90 9.22
N ASN A 82 8.11 6.04 10.50
CA ASN A 82 9.16 6.94 11.00
C ASN A 82 9.05 8.39 10.49
N GLY A 83 7.82 8.90 10.31
CA GLY A 83 7.56 10.25 9.81
C GLY A 83 7.57 10.39 8.28
N PHE A 84 7.91 9.34 7.56
CA PHE A 84 7.88 9.29 6.10
C PHE A 84 6.58 8.70 5.59
N ARG A 85 6.11 9.20 4.46
CA ARG A 85 5.03 8.62 3.67
C ARG A 85 5.66 7.69 2.63
N ILE A 86 5.37 6.42 2.71
CA ILE A 86 6.01 5.38 1.91
C ILE A 86 4.94 4.64 1.12
N GLU A 87 5.14 4.55 -0.19
CA GLU A 87 4.39 3.67 -1.08
C GLU A 87 5.03 2.28 -1.03
N LEU A 88 4.28 1.26 -0.58
CA LEU A 88 4.83 -0.10 -0.51
C LEU A 88 5.15 -0.67 -1.89
N GLU A 89 4.47 -0.16 -2.92
CA GLU A 89 4.76 -0.53 -4.30
C GLU A 89 6.14 -0.02 -4.73
N ASP A 90 6.49 1.23 -4.41
CA ASP A 90 7.83 1.78 -4.70
C ASP A 90 8.92 0.97 -4.00
N VAL A 91 8.69 0.57 -2.75
CA VAL A 91 9.61 -0.31 -2.02
C VAL A 91 9.78 -1.64 -2.75
N SER A 92 8.67 -2.26 -3.16
CA SER A 92 8.66 -3.54 -3.87
C SER A 92 9.38 -3.43 -5.22
N GLN A 93 9.10 -2.38 -5.99
CA GLN A 93 9.77 -2.12 -7.28
C GLN A 93 11.28 -1.93 -7.11
N ASN A 94 11.71 -1.21 -6.07
CA ASN A 94 13.14 -1.04 -5.80
C ASN A 94 13.80 -2.34 -5.36
N LEU A 95 13.15 -3.15 -4.52
CA LEU A 95 13.65 -4.49 -4.16
C LEU A 95 13.89 -5.36 -5.40
N ASN A 96 12.97 -5.33 -6.35
CA ASN A 96 13.05 -6.10 -7.60
C ASN A 96 14.19 -5.66 -8.55
N LYS A 97 14.87 -4.54 -8.28
CA LYS A 97 16.08 -4.14 -9.02
C LYS A 97 17.34 -4.88 -8.58
N SER A 98 17.29 -5.58 -7.44
CA SER A 98 18.45 -6.36 -6.98
C SER A 98 18.76 -7.51 -7.93
N LYS A 99 20.06 -7.70 -8.18
CA LYS A 99 20.55 -8.82 -9.01
C LYS A 99 20.28 -10.19 -8.39
N TYR A 100 19.98 -10.26 -7.10
CA TYR A 100 19.72 -11.50 -6.35
C TYR A 100 18.23 -11.86 -6.30
N ILE A 101 17.33 -10.93 -6.58
CA ILE A 101 15.89 -11.07 -6.40
C ILE A 101 15.22 -11.34 -7.74
N ASP A 102 14.39 -12.38 -7.78
CA ASP A 102 13.47 -12.65 -8.88
C ASP A 102 12.16 -11.88 -8.69
N SER A 103 11.59 -11.99 -7.50
CA SER A 103 10.38 -11.26 -7.12
C SER A 103 10.38 -10.88 -5.64
N ALA A 104 9.93 -9.68 -5.31
CA ALA A 104 9.77 -9.23 -3.93
C ALA A 104 8.56 -8.33 -3.75
N VAL A 105 7.95 -8.45 -2.57
CA VAL A 105 6.85 -7.61 -2.13
C VAL A 105 7.11 -7.11 -0.70
N ALA A 106 7.02 -5.79 -0.53
CA ALA A 106 7.10 -5.17 0.78
C ALA A 106 5.75 -5.19 1.49
N VAL A 107 5.76 -5.51 2.77
CA VAL A 107 4.58 -5.52 3.62
C VAL A 107 4.85 -4.85 4.96
N PRO A 108 3.88 -4.12 5.55
CA PRO A 108 4.02 -3.51 6.86
C PRO A 108 3.66 -4.51 7.94
N ARG A 109 4.40 -4.50 9.04
CA ARG A 109 3.99 -5.12 10.28
C ARG A 109 3.49 -4.04 11.24
N TYR A 110 2.27 -4.22 11.73
CA TYR A 110 1.62 -3.30 12.66
C TYR A 110 1.82 -3.73 14.12
N ASN A 111 1.84 -2.75 15.00
CA ASN A 111 1.73 -3.00 16.44
C ASN A 111 0.26 -3.05 16.88
N LYS A 112 0.00 -3.31 18.17
CA LYS A 112 -1.36 -3.38 18.75
C LYS A 112 -2.19 -2.09 18.61
N TYR A 113 -1.58 -0.96 18.23
CA TYR A 113 -2.23 0.32 17.98
C TYR A 113 -2.40 0.61 16.48
N HIS A 114 -2.25 -0.40 15.60
CA HIS A 114 -2.28 -0.28 14.14
C HIS A 114 -1.28 0.74 13.55
N LYS A 115 -0.17 0.97 14.27
CA LYS A 115 0.96 1.77 13.74
C LYS A 115 2.00 0.83 13.15
N VAL A 116 2.56 1.23 12.01
CA VAL A 116 3.64 0.45 11.37
C VAL A 116 4.84 0.40 12.31
N GLN A 117 5.23 -0.81 12.65
CA GLN A 117 6.38 -1.11 13.52
C GLN A 117 7.62 -1.43 12.68
N ASN A 118 7.45 -2.18 11.60
CA ASN A 118 8.53 -2.62 10.73
C ASN A 118 8.04 -2.74 9.30
N LEU A 119 8.98 -2.59 8.34
CA LEU A 119 8.82 -3.06 6.98
C LEU A 119 9.46 -4.43 6.84
N LEU A 120 8.73 -5.36 6.22
CA LEU A 120 9.22 -6.69 5.87
C LEU A 120 9.17 -6.84 4.36
N ALA A 121 10.02 -7.73 3.81
CA ALA A 121 9.95 -8.11 2.40
C ALA A 121 9.77 -9.63 2.29
N TYR A 122 8.77 -10.08 1.56
CA TYR A 122 8.74 -11.43 1.01
C TYR A 122 9.56 -11.45 -0.25
N VAL A 123 10.44 -12.44 -0.39
CA VAL A 123 11.43 -12.48 -1.47
C VAL A 123 11.51 -13.88 -2.07
N ILE A 124 11.42 -13.94 -3.39
CA ILE A 124 11.83 -15.08 -4.20
C ILE A 124 13.23 -14.75 -4.73
N LEU A 125 14.19 -15.62 -4.48
CA LEU A 125 15.54 -15.47 -5.00
C LEU A 125 15.61 -15.97 -6.44
N LYS A 126 16.52 -15.39 -7.23
CA LYS A 126 16.86 -15.95 -8.55
C LYS A 126 17.51 -17.32 -8.39
N ASP A 127 17.40 -18.11 -9.45
CA ASP A 127 18.02 -19.45 -9.50
C ASP A 127 19.52 -19.36 -9.23
N GLY A 128 20.02 -20.31 -8.44
CA GLY A 128 21.44 -20.42 -8.09
C GLY A 128 21.95 -19.38 -7.08
N VAL A 129 21.11 -18.46 -6.59
CA VAL A 129 21.54 -17.47 -5.58
C VAL A 129 21.71 -18.12 -4.21
N ARG A 130 20.81 -19.02 -3.82
CA ARG A 130 20.86 -19.66 -2.49
C ARG A 130 22.14 -20.46 -2.29
N GLU A 131 22.63 -21.11 -3.34
CA GLU A 131 23.83 -21.93 -3.36
C GLU A 131 25.14 -21.13 -3.28
N GLN A 132 25.09 -19.82 -3.56
CA GLN A 132 26.25 -18.92 -3.46
C GLN A 132 26.56 -18.50 -2.02
N PHE A 133 25.67 -18.78 -1.09
CA PHE A 133 25.79 -18.31 0.30
C PHE A 133 25.55 -19.46 1.29
N GLU A 134 26.34 -19.49 2.36
CA GLU A 134 26.20 -20.52 3.40
C GLU A 134 24.96 -20.27 4.29
N ARG A 135 24.59 -19.01 4.50
CA ARG A 135 23.52 -18.63 5.43
C ARG A 135 22.61 -17.55 4.83
N GLU A 136 21.34 -17.62 5.15
CA GLU A 136 20.34 -16.62 4.71
C GLU A 136 20.69 -15.18 5.14
N ILE A 137 21.36 -15.00 6.28
CA ILE A 137 21.79 -13.68 6.75
C ILE A 137 22.81 -13.05 5.79
N ASP A 138 23.64 -13.85 5.12
CA ASP A 138 24.65 -13.36 4.20
C ASP A 138 24.00 -12.97 2.86
N ILE A 139 22.97 -13.70 2.41
CA ILE A 139 22.09 -13.29 1.29
C ILE A 139 21.46 -11.94 1.60
N THR A 140 20.87 -11.79 2.80
CA THR A 140 20.22 -10.54 3.22
C THR A 140 21.20 -9.36 3.21
N LYS A 141 22.43 -9.55 3.67
CA LYS A 141 23.48 -8.52 3.62
C LYS A 141 23.84 -8.14 2.19
N ALA A 142 24.00 -9.14 1.31
CA ALA A 142 24.33 -8.93 -0.10
C ALA A 142 23.21 -8.14 -0.81
N ILE A 143 21.93 -8.50 -0.58
CA ILE A 143 20.78 -7.77 -1.12
C ILE A 143 20.78 -6.32 -0.63
N LYS A 144 20.99 -6.08 0.67
CA LYS A 144 21.00 -4.73 1.23
C LYS A 144 22.12 -3.87 0.65
N ALA A 145 23.31 -4.44 0.51
CA ALA A 145 24.45 -3.74 -0.12
C ALA A 145 24.19 -3.43 -1.60
N ASP A 146 23.55 -4.36 -2.33
CA ASP A 146 23.19 -4.17 -3.74
C ASP A 146 22.14 -3.05 -3.96
N LEU A 147 21.33 -2.80 -2.93
CA LEU A 147 20.25 -1.81 -2.96
C LEU A 147 20.58 -0.49 -2.25
N GLU A 148 21.78 -0.35 -1.65
CA GLU A 148 22.14 0.82 -0.83
C GLU A 148 22.07 2.13 -1.61
N ASP A 149 22.49 2.11 -2.87
CA ASP A 149 22.46 3.28 -3.77
C ASP A 149 21.11 3.45 -4.49
N ILE A 150 20.20 2.47 -4.38
CA ILE A 150 18.91 2.46 -5.08
C ILE A 150 17.77 2.88 -4.16
N MET A 151 17.86 2.53 -2.88
CA MET A 151 16.79 2.75 -1.90
C MET A 151 17.24 3.66 -0.77
N MET A 152 16.35 4.56 -0.37
CA MET A 152 16.55 5.31 0.86
C MET A 152 16.55 4.38 2.08
N SER A 153 17.42 4.63 3.05
CA SER A 153 17.61 3.76 4.22
C SER A 153 16.31 3.52 5.02
N TYR A 154 15.41 4.52 5.09
CA TYR A 154 14.13 4.40 5.79
C TYR A 154 13.11 3.50 5.05
N MET A 155 13.32 3.22 3.74
CA MET A 155 12.51 2.31 2.93
C MET A 155 13.03 0.87 2.98
N MET A 156 14.26 0.64 3.47
CA MET A 156 14.88 -0.67 3.49
C MET A 156 14.16 -1.59 4.49
N PRO A 157 13.67 -2.77 4.06
CA PRO A 157 13.03 -3.72 4.96
C PRO A 157 13.97 -4.16 6.09
N THR A 158 13.41 -4.26 7.28
CA THR A 158 14.16 -4.74 8.46
C THR A 158 14.33 -6.26 8.46
N LYS A 159 13.39 -6.99 7.83
CA LYS A 159 13.38 -8.43 7.75
C LYS A 159 13.03 -8.89 6.33
N PHE A 160 13.75 -9.91 5.85
CA PHE A 160 13.51 -10.60 4.59
C PHE A 160 12.97 -11.99 4.90
N LEU A 161 11.89 -12.37 4.23
CA LEU A 161 11.18 -13.64 4.35
C LEU A 161 11.29 -14.36 3.00
N TYR A 162 12.21 -15.31 2.92
CA TYR A 162 12.46 -16.04 1.68
C TYR A 162 11.39 -17.10 1.43
N ARG A 163 10.90 -17.16 0.19
CA ARG A 163 9.84 -18.07 -0.27
C ARG A 163 10.19 -18.63 -1.63
N GLU A 164 9.61 -19.77 -1.96
CA GLU A 164 9.68 -20.38 -3.31
C GLU A 164 8.61 -19.81 -4.24
N SER A 165 7.49 -19.35 -3.67
CA SER A 165 6.41 -18.71 -4.41
C SER A 165 5.68 -17.67 -3.54
N LEU A 166 5.01 -16.72 -4.19
CA LEU A 166 4.10 -15.77 -3.56
C LEU A 166 2.65 -16.13 -3.88
N PRO A 167 1.71 -15.95 -2.93
CA PRO A 167 0.30 -16.20 -3.17
C PRO A 167 -0.23 -15.23 -4.23
N LEU A 168 -1.13 -15.74 -5.08
CA LEU A 168 -1.77 -14.96 -6.13
C LEU A 168 -3.26 -14.80 -5.86
N THR A 169 -3.81 -13.66 -6.24
CA THR A 169 -5.25 -13.43 -6.31
C THR A 169 -5.86 -14.27 -7.45
N PRO A 170 -7.19 -14.46 -7.51
CA PRO A 170 -7.85 -15.13 -8.65
C PRO A 170 -7.51 -14.54 -10.01
N ASN A 171 -7.15 -13.26 -10.06
CA ASN A 171 -6.77 -12.54 -11.29
C ASN A 171 -5.26 -12.65 -11.62
N GLY A 172 -4.50 -13.51 -10.93
CA GLY A 172 -3.08 -13.76 -11.18
C GLY A 172 -2.12 -12.68 -10.66
N LYS A 173 -2.59 -11.70 -9.89
CA LYS A 173 -1.73 -10.70 -9.23
C LYS A 173 -1.29 -11.22 -7.85
N ILE A 174 -0.16 -10.74 -7.34
CA ILE A 174 0.30 -11.09 -5.98
C ILE A 174 -0.75 -10.63 -4.95
N ASP A 175 -1.15 -11.53 -4.04
CA ASP A 175 -2.08 -11.24 -2.96
C ASP A 175 -1.38 -10.52 -1.80
N ILE A 176 -1.17 -9.23 -1.98
CA ILE A 176 -0.53 -8.36 -0.97
C ILE A 176 -1.36 -8.32 0.31
N LYS A 177 -2.70 -8.32 0.22
CA LYS A 177 -3.59 -8.29 1.40
C LYS A 177 -3.42 -9.58 2.23
N GLY A 178 -3.36 -10.72 1.58
CA GLY A 178 -3.08 -12.01 2.23
C GLY A 178 -1.72 -12.02 2.93
N LEU A 179 -0.67 -11.52 2.27
CA LEU A 179 0.67 -11.42 2.84
C LEU A 179 0.73 -10.45 4.04
N ILE A 180 0.03 -9.30 3.98
CA ILE A 180 -0.09 -8.38 5.11
C ILE A 180 -0.81 -9.07 6.28
N SER A 181 -1.90 -9.78 6.02
CA SER A 181 -2.63 -10.53 7.03
C SER A 181 -1.76 -11.61 7.68
N GLU A 182 -0.96 -12.33 6.91
CA GLU A 182 -0.06 -13.38 7.43
C GLU A 182 0.93 -12.85 8.46
N VAL A 183 1.55 -11.69 8.23
CA VAL A 183 2.55 -11.14 9.16
C VAL A 183 1.94 -10.46 10.39
N ASN A 184 0.65 -10.12 10.33
CA ASN A 184 -0.03 -9.38 11.40
C ASN A 184 -0.95 -10.24 12.26
N ASN A 185 -1.29 -11.47 11.84
CA ASN A 185 -2.12 -12.42 12.58
C ASN A 185 -1.30 -13.46 13.39
N ARG A 186 0.00 -13.25 13.55
CA ARG A 186 0.91 -14.11 14.32
C ARG A 186 1.16 -13.56 15.73
#